data_90bf7197940dcf94b4c451d15e2e24ac
#
_entry.id   90bf7197940dcf94b4c451d15e2e24ac
#
_cell.length_a   1.000
_cell.length_b   1.000
_cell.length_c   1.000
_cell.angle_alpha   90.00
_cell.angle_beta   90.00
_cell.angle_gamma   90.00
#
_symmetry.space_group_name_H-M   'P 1'
#
loop_
_entity.id
_entity.type
_entity.pdbx_description
1 polymer ?
#
loop_
_entity_poly.entity_id
_entity_poly.type
_entity_poly.pdbx_seq_one_letter_code
_entity_poly.pdbx_strand_id
1 'polypeptide(L)'
;MSLEALDTIALAEEKARQIRAAAQAEARKALQEAEDAVTVMIAAANGKAEGEVRDLIRKADEKAKEDAGVLASNTRNRQAAMKARADRKMEQVVDKIVERIVNG
;
A
#
# COMPACT_ATOMS: atom_id res chain seq x y z
N MET A 1 -73.97 -13.41 6.70
CA MET A 1 -73.09 -13.44 5.51
C MET A 1 -73.33 -14.74 4.75
N SER A 2 -73.38 -14.67 3.46
CA SER A 2 -73.48 -15.88 2.62
C SER A 2 -72.19 -16.70 2.66
N LEU A 3 -72.27 -17.98 2.36
CA LEU A 3 -71.09 -18.83 2.21
C LEU A 3 -70.17 -18.32 1.13
N GLU A 4 -70.69 -17.79 0.05
CA GLU A 4 -69.95 -17.20 -1.04
C GLU A 4 -69.11 -15.97 -0.60
N ALA A 5 -69.68 -15.12 0.28
CA ALA A 5 -68.99 -13.98 0.83
C ALA A 5 -67.84 -14.40 1.75
N LEU A 6 -68.06 -15.44 2.58
CA LEU A 6 -67.06 -16.03 3.44
C LEU A 6 -65.87 -16.64 2.63
N ASP A 7 -66.25 -17.39 1.58
CA ASP A 7 -65.24 -17.97 0.68
C ASP A 7 -64.43 -16.92 -0.01
N THR A 8 -65.07 -15.84 -0.45
CA THR A 8 -64.36 -14.70 -1.10
C THR A 8 -63.37 -14.03 -0.13
N ILE A 9 -63.77 -13.85 1.13
CA ILE A 9 -62.89 -13.27 2.16
C ILE A 9 -61.71 -14.22 2.43
N ALA A 10 -61.99 -15.53 2.58
CA ALA A 10 -60.94 -16.52 2.82
C ALA A 10 -59.89 -16.56 1.68
N LEU A 11 -60.35 -16.51 0.44
CA LEU A 11 -59.48 -16.45 -0.73
C LEU A 11 -58.67 -15.16 -0.76
N ALA A 12 -59.26 -14.03 -0.42
CA ALA A 12 -58.56 -12.74 -0.35
C ALA A 12 -57.48 -12.74 0.75
N GLU A 13 -57.80 -13.30 1.91
CA GLU A 13 -56.83 -13.43 3.01
C GLU A 13 -55.70 -14.36 2.66
N GLU A 14 -55.96 -15.48 2.02
CA GLU A 14 -54.90 -16.39 1.55
C GLU A 14 -54.00 -15.73 0.52
N LYS A 15 -54.58 -15.03 -0.43
CA LYS A 15 -53.84 -14.29 -1.43
C LYS A 15 -52.97 -13.21 -0.78
N ALA A 16 -53.49 -12.50 0.20
CA ALA A 16 -52.74 -11.51 0.96
C ALA A 16 -51.54 -12.12 1.70
N ARG A 17 -51.74 -13.31 2.32
CA ARG A 17 -50.65 -14.04 2.97
C ARG A 17 -49.57 -14.44 1.98
N GLN A 18 -49.95 -14.94 0.80
CA GLN A 18 -48.98 -15.29 -0.25
C GLN A 18 -48.19 -14.10 -0.74
N ILE A 19 -48.85 -12.96 -0.95
CA ILE A 19 -48.20 -11.72 -1.36
C ILE A 19 -47.20 -11.25 -0.29
N ARG A 20 -47.60 -11.29 0.99
CA ARG A 20 -46.66 -10.91 2.08
C ARG A 20 -45.49 -11.87 2.18
N ALA A 21 -45.72 -13.16 2.09
CA ALA A 21 -44.67 -14.16 2.14
C ALA A 21 -43.67 -13.98 0.99
N ALA A 22 -44.18 -13.75 -0.22
CA ALA A 22 -43.37 -13.50 -1.38
C ALA A 22 -42.56 -12.19 -1.23
N ALA A 23 -43.19 -11.12 -0.75
CA ALA A 23 -42.52 -9.85 -0.51
C ALA A 23 -41.40 -9.96 0.56
N GLN A 24 -41.67 -10.69 1.64
CA GLN A 24 -40.69 -10.95 2.69
C GLN A 24 -39.52 -11.80 2.19
N ALA A 25 -39.79 -12.80 1.36
CA ALA A 25 -38.76 -13.63 0.75
C ALA A 25 -37.86 -12.81 -0.20
N GLU A 26 -38.48 -11.96 -1.03
CA GLU A 26 -37.74 -11.06 -1.90
C GLU A 26 -36.88 -10.06 -1.10
N ALA A 27 -37.45 -9.50 -0.03
CA ALA A 27 -36.72 -8.56 0.82
C ALA A 27 -35.51 -9.24 1.48
N ARG A 28 -35.67 -10.46 2.00
CA ARG A 28 -34.55 -11.23 2.56
C ARG A 28 -33.49 -11.55 1.52
N LYS A 29 -33.93 -11.94 0.32
CA LYS A 29 -33.02 -12.22 -0.79
C LYS A 29 -32.23 -10.97 -1.19
N ALA A 30 -32.91 -9.85 -1.35
CA ALA A 30 -32.26 -8.58 -1.68
C ALA A 30 -31.24 -8.15 -0.61
N LEU A 31 -31.59 -8.32 0.66
CA LEU A 31 -30.70 -8.02 1.77
C LEU A 31 -29.45 -8.91 1.76
N GLN A 32 -29.65 -10.22 1.55
CA GLN A 32 -28.55 -11.18 1.47
C GLN A 32 -27.63 -10.88 0.30
N GLU A 33 -28.19 -10.58 -0.86
CA GLU A 33 -27.41 -10.20 -2.05
C GLU A 33 -26.61 -8.91 -1.81
N ALA A 34 -27.20 -7.94 -1.12
CA ALA A 34 -26.52 -6.71 -0.76
C ALA A 34 -25.38 -6.97 0.24
N GLU A 35 -25.60 -7.80 1.25
CA GLU A 35 -24.54 -8.20 2.21
C GLU A 35 -23.40 -8.95 1.52
N ASP A 36 -23.72 -9.87 0.62
CA ASP A 36 -22.72 -10.60 -0.16
C ASP A 36 -21.92 -9.66 -1.05
N ALA A 37 -22.59 -8.70 -1.70
CA ALA A 37 -21.93 -7.70 -2.53
C ALA A 37 -20.97 -6.82 -1.72
N VAL A 38 -21.39 -6.39 -0.51
CA VAL A 38 -20.53 -5.62 0.40
C VAL A 38 -19.31 -6.42 0.83
N THR A 39 -19.49 -7.69 1.17
CA THR A 39 -18.36 -8.57 1.53
C THR A 39 -17.34 -8.67 0.39
N VAL A 40 -17.81 -8.85 -0.83
CA VAL A 40 -16.94 -8.90 -2.03
C VAL A 40 -16.23 -7.55 -2.24
N MET A 41 -16.96 -6.45 -2.11
CA MET A 41 -16.37 -5.11 -2.27
C MET A 41 -15.30 -4.81 -1.22
N ILE A 42 -15.52 -5.18 0.03
CA ILE A 42 -14.54 -5.00 1.10
C ILE A 42 -13.29 -5.85 0.84
N ALA A 43 -13.47 -7.10 0.46
CA ALA A 43 -12.34 -7.99 0.12
C ALA A 43 -11.52 -7.43 -1.05
N ALA A 44 -12.19 -6.93 -2.09
CA ALA A 44 -11.53 -6.32 -3.25
C ALA A 44 -10.78 -5.03 -2.86
N ALA A 45 -11.40 -4.17 -2.05
CA ALA A 45 -10.78 -2.94 -1.57
C ALA A 45 -9.56 -3.23 -0.70
N ASN A 46 -9.65 -4.20 0.20
CA ASN A 46 -8.53 -4.63 1.04
C ASN A 46 -7.38 -5.20 0.20
N GLY A 47 -7.69 -6.06 -0.78
CA GLY A 47 -6.69 -6.62 -1.68
C GLY A 47 -5.96 -5.53 -2.48
N LYS A 48 -6.70 -4.55 -2.98
CA LYS A 48 -6.13 -3.40 -3.69
C LYS A 48 -5.23 -2.57 -2.77
N ALA A 49 -5.70 -2.26 -1.56
CA ALA A 49 -4.93 -1.49 -0.59
C ALA A 49 -3.63 -2.20 -0.20
N GLU A 50 -3.69 -3.50 0.06
CA GLU A 50 -2.51 -4.32 0.35
C GLU A 50 -1.52 -4.33 -0.81
N GLY A 51 -2.01 -4.41 -2.04
CA GLY A 51 -1.19 -4.32 -3.24
C GLY A 51 -0.49 -2.96 -3.37
N GLU A 52 -1.22 -1.88 -3.12
CA GLU A 52 -0.66 -0.53 -3.13
C GLU A 52 0.41 -0.34 -2.05
N VAL A 53 0.19 -0.87 -0.86
CA VAL A 53 1.18 -0.83 0.24
C VAL A 53 2.43 -1.60 -0.14
N ARG A 54 2.30 -2.81 -0.69
CA ARG A 54 3.46 -3.59 -1.17
C ARG A 54 4.25 -2.83 -2.23
N ASP A 55 3.57 -2.18 -3.17
CA ASP A 55 4.22 -1.38 -4.22
C ASP A 55 4.96 -0.17 -3.65
N LEU A 56 4.36 0.52 -2.66
CA LEU A 56 5.00 1.63 -1.98
C LEU A 56 6.26 1.20 -1.23
N ILE A 57 6.19 0.07 -0.53
CA ILE A 57 7.35 -0.49 0.18
C ILE A 57 8.45 -0.86 -0.82
N ARG A 58 8.10 -1.52 -1.91
CA ARG A 58 9.08 -1.88 -2.95
C ARG A 58 9.76 -0.64 -3.55
N LYS A 59 9.00 0.39 -3.87
CA LYS A 59 9.55 1.65 -4.40
C LYS A 59 10.44 2.36 -3.37
N ALA A 60 10.04 2.35 -2.11
CA ALA A 60 10.85 2.92 -1.03
C ALA A 60 12.16 2.16 -0.85
N ASP A 61 12.13 0.83 -0.90
CA ASP A 61 13.33 0.00 -0.83
C ASP A 61 14.27 0.24 -2.02
N GLU A 62 13.72 0.31 -3.23
CA GLU A 62 14.50 0.60 -4.44
C GLU A 62 15.18 1.97 -4.34
N LYS A 63 14.44 2.98 -3.89
CA LYS A 63 14.98 4.32 -3.69
C LYS A 63 16.05 4.35 -2.60
N ALA A 64 15.83 3.67 -1.50
CA ALA A 64 16.81 3.58 -0.42
C ALA A 64 18.11 2.91 -0.88
N LYS A 65 18.02 1.87 -1.68
CA LYS A 65 19.19 1.20 -2.27
C LYS A 65 19.93 2.12 -3.23
N GLU A 66 19.21 2.84 -4.07
CA GLU A 66 19.80 3.82 -4.99
C GLU A 66 20.50 4.94 -4.21
N ASP A 67 19.84 5.51 -3.22
CA ASP A 67 20.39 6.58 -2.37
C ASP A 67 21.63 6.10 -1.60
N ALA A 68 21.59 4.89 -1.07
CA ALA A 68 22.74 4.27 -0.40
C ALA A 68 23.92 4.07 -1.36
N GLY A 69 23.64 3.67 -2.60
CA GLY A 69 24.67 3.55 -3.63
C GLY A 69 25.32 4.89 -3.97
N VAL A 70 24.51 5.93 -4.13
CA VAL A 70 25.00 7.30 -4.37
C VAL A 70 25.85 7.80 -3.20
N LEU A 71 25.37 7.59 -1.97
CA LEU A 71 26.10 7.99 -0.76
C LEU A 71 27.44 7.26 -0.66
N ALA A 72 27.46 5.95 -0.89
CA ALA A 72 28.68 5.14 -0.88
C ALA A 72 29.69 5.63 -1.93
N SER A 73 29.23 5.93 -3.15
CA SER A 73 30.06 6.47 -4.22
C SER A 73 30.63 7.84 -3.85
N ASN A 74 29.79 8.73 -3.34
CA ASN A 74 30.23 10.06 -2.90
C ASN A 74 31.25 9.97 -1.75
N THR A 75 31.04 9.05 -0.82
CA THR A 75 31.96 8.82 0.31
C THR A 75 33.32 8.33 -0.20
N ARG A 76 33.35 7.36 -1.12
CA ARG A 76 34.60 6.91 -1.75
C ARG A 76 35.35 8.04 -2.46
N ASN A 77 34.61 8.88 -3.19
CA ASN A 77 35.20 10.03 -3.87
C ASN A 77 35.78 11.03 -2.88
N ARG A 78 35.12 11.30 -1.78
CA ARG A 78 35.64 12.17 -0.70
C ARG A 78 36.88 11.59 -0.03
N GLN A 79 36.88 10.29 0.21
CA GLN A 79 38.03 9.59 0.78
C GLN A 79 39.23 9.67 -0.16
N ALA A 80 39.01 9.43 -1.46
CA ALA A 80 40.08 9.56 -2.46
C ALA A 80 40.63 10.97 -2.55
N ALA A 81 39.77 11.99 -2.54
CA ALA A 81 40.18 13.39 -2.55
C ALA A 81 40.95 13.77 -1.28
N MET A 82 40.50 13.29 -0.12
CA MET A 82 41.18 13.53 1.15
C MET A 82 42.55 12.87 1.17
N LYS A 83 42.66 11.64 0.69
CA LYS A 83 43.95 10.93 0.58
C LYS A 83 44.91 11.67 -0.34
N ALA A 84 44.45 12.10 -1.53
CA ALA A 84 45.25 12.84 -2.47
C ALA A 84 45.76 14.16 -1.86
N ARG A 85 44.93 14.84 -1.09
CA ARG A 85 45.30 16.06 -0.38
C ARG A 85 46.33 15.80 0.71
N ALA A 86 46.15 14.73 1.48
CA ALA A 86 47.09 14.34 2.51
C ALA A 86 48.45 13.96 1.91
N ASP A 87 48.47 13.21 0.81
CA ASP A 87 49.71 12.84 0.12
C ASP A 87 50.44 14.05 -0.39
N ARG A 88 49.75 15.04 -0.96
CA ARG A 88 50.40 16.32 -1.39
C ARG A 88 50.98 17.11 -0.23
N LYS A 89 50.29 17.18 0.90
CA LYS A 89 50.81 17.83 2.09
C LYS A 89 52.05 17.12 2.64
N MET A 90 52.03 15.80 2.62
CA MET A 90 53.17 14.99 3.04
C MET A 90 54.41 15.30 2.17
N GLU A 91 54.24 15.32 0.84
CA GLU A 91 55.34 15.69 -0.07
C GLU A 91 55.88 17.09 0.21
N GLN A 92 55.02 18.07 0.42
CA GLN A 92 55.40 19.44 0.75
C GLN A 92 56.17 19.52 2.06
N VAL A 93 55.79 18.77 3.07
CA VAL A 93 56.50 18.72 4.36
C VAL A 93 57.87 18.06 4.20
N VAL A 94 57.93 16.95 3.47
CA VAL A 94 59.18 16.24 3.17
C VAL A 94 60.13 17.18 2.41
N ASP A 95 59.67 17.86 1.39
CA ASP A 95 60.47 18.80 0.60
C ASP A 95 61.02 19.95 1.46
N LYS A 96 60.18 20.48 2.38
CA LYS A 96 60.63 21.53 3.31
C LYS A 96 61.71 21.04 4.28
N ILE A 97 61.58 19.82 4.79
CA ILE A 97 62.56 19.22 5.69
C ILE A 97 63.88 19.01 4.94
N VAL A 98 63.84 18.46 3.75
CA VAL A 98 65.01 18.24 2.91
C VAL A 98 65.70 19.56 2.59
N GLU A 99 64.95 20.58 2.19
CA GLU A 99 65.43 21.92 1.92
C GLU A 99 66.18 22.53 3.11
N ARG A 100 65.59 22.41 4.31
CA ARG A 100 66.22 22.89 5.55
C ARG A 100 67.52 22.15 5.90
N ILE A 101 67.60 20.87 5.66
CA ILE A 101 68.79 20.07 5.92
C ILE A 101 69.88 20.42 4.94
N VAL A 102 69.55 20.61 3.66
CA VAL A 102 70.53 20.90 2.62
C VAL A 102 71.03 22.36 2.66
N ASN A 103 70.18 23.32 2.93
CA ASN A 103 70.45 24.75 2.86
C ASN A 103 70.64 25.42 4.23
N GLY A 104 70.41 24.65 5.26
CA GLY A 104 70.38 25.18 6.59
C GLY A 104 71.56 25.20 7.41
#